data_2967dde35f2101f0202b6f29e346da11
#
_entry.id   2967dde35f2101f0202b6f29e346da11
#
_cell.length_a   1.000
_cell.length_b   1.000
_cell.length_c   1.000
_cell.angle_alpha   90.00
_cell.angle_beta   90.00
_cell.angle_gamma   90.00
#
_symmetry.space_group_name_H-M   'P 1'
#
loop_
_entity.id
_entity.type
_entity.pdbx_description
1 polymer ?
#
loop_
_entity_poly.entity_id
_entity_poly.type
_entity_poly.pdbx_seq_one_letter_code
_entity_poly.pdbx_strand_id
1 'polypeptide(L)'
;MSKMQVIKVEQGSEEWRAFREEKISGTKLGKLFAKSRKTGELFDTSKPNLQFYEILAERLSVGAQDGIEEVSAMERGHLLEGEAVELATKKLGLDKVVRDNVWQDGANPNFICSPDAYTEDLKTAIEVKCLSSANHIKAIVEDQYPKDYQSQIVNYFLVNPDLKVLYFVMYDPRFFNEELQMKIFKLKRKDFSYDIERMRDVRAEADRQINSIVERFTF
;
A
#
# COMPACT_ATOMS: atom_id res chain seq x y z
N MET A 1 -19.00 1.97 13.91
CA MET A 1 -17.69 1.98 13.23
C MET A 1 -17.59 3.28 12.43
N SER A 2 -16.50 4.01 12.57
CA SER A 2 -16.25 5.20 11.73
C SER A 2 -16.02 4.76 10.28
N LYS A 3 -16.59 5.52 9.34
CA LYS A 3 -16.46 5.21 7.92
C LYS A 3 -15.09 5.69 7.40
N MET A 4 -14.53 4.97 6.44
CA MET A 4 -13.38 5.41 5.66
C MET A 4 -13.64 6.80 5.05
N GLN A 5 -12.61 7.63 5.01
CA GLN A 5 -12.66 8.93 4.37
C GLN A 5 -11.88 8.92 3.04
N VAL A 6 -12.40 9.59 2.04
CA VAL A 6 -11.71 9.82 0.76
C VAL A 6 -11.12 11.23 0.80
N ILE A 7 -9.80 11.30 0.73
CA ILE A 7 -9.05 12.56 0.68
C ILE A 7 -8.72 12.84 -0.79
N LYS A 8 -9.27 13.92 -1.31
CA LYS A 8 -9.10 14.33 -2.72
C LYS A 8 -7.79 15.12 -2.85
N VAL A 9 -6.73 14.43 -3.23
CA VAL A 9 -5.42 15.01 -3.54
C VAL A 9 -4.86 14.27 -4.75
N GLU A 10 -4.24 14.98 -5.65
CA GLU A 10 -3.61 14.40 -6.84
C GLU A 10 -2.39 13.57 -6.44
N GLN A 11 -2.36 12.31 -6.85
CA GLN A 11 -1.27 11.40 -6.55
C GLN A 11 0.05 11.91 -7.15
N GLY A 12 1.11 11.91 -6.35
CA GLY A 12 2.41 12.45 -6.76
C GLY A 12 2.57 13.95 -6.60
N SER A 13 1.50 14.71 -6.29
CA SER A 13 1.56 16.14 -6.00
C SER A 13 2.31 16.42 -4.68
N GLU A 14 2.69 17.67 -4.46
CA GLU A 14 3.31 18.11 -3.21
C GLU A 14 2.36 17.97 -2.02
N GLU A 15 1.07 18.31 -2.21
CA GLU A 15 0.02 18.12 -1.21
C GLU A 15 -0.18 16.64 -0.87
N TRP A 16 -0.13 15.75 -1.86
CA TRP A 16 -0.21 14.31 -1.63
C TRP A 16 0.97 13.79 -0.82
N ARG A 17 2.20 14.27 -1.08
CA ARG A 17 3.39 13.92 -0.32
C ARG A 17 3.27 14.43 1.12
N ALA A 18 2.93 15.71 1.31
CA ALA A 18 2.74 16.32 2.62
C ALA A 18 1.63 15.62 3.43
N PHE A 19 0.50 15.25 2.80
CA PHE A 19 -0.55 14.51 3.49
C PHE A 19 -0.08 13.13 3.97
N ARG A 20 0.86 12.51 3.27
CA ARG A 20 1.38 11.17 3.60
C ARG A 20 2.51 11.19 4.63
N GLU A 21 3.10 12.34 4.91
CA GLU A 21 4.05 12.49 6.01
C GLU A 21 3.41 12.06 7.33
N GLU A 22 4.19 11.48 8.22
CA GLU A 22 3.75 10.96 9.53
C GLU A 22 2.68 9.85 9.47
N LYS A 23 2.16 9.50 8.30
CA LYS A 23 1.15 8.46 8.11
C LYS A 23 1.78 7.11 7.83
N ILE A 24 1.08 6.06 8.23
CA ILE A 24 1.50 4.68 8.02
C ILE A 24 0.74 4.10 6.81
N SER A 25 1.39 4.12 5.65
CA SER A 25 0.87 3.46 4.44
C SER A 25 1.07 1.95 4.51
N GLY A 26 0.45 1.20 3.58
CA GLY A 26 0.62 -0.25 3.50
C GLY A 26 2.08 -0.68 3.29
N THR A 27 2.84 0.09 2.52
CA THR A 27 4.28 -0.16 2.29
C THR A 27 5.11 0.07 3.56
N LYS A 28 4.87 1.16 4.28
CA LYS A 28 5.51 1.44 5.57
C LYS A 28 5.13 0.39 6.61
N LEU A 29 3.85 -0.01 6.68
CA LEU A 29 3.35 -1.01 7.63
C LEU A 29 4.12 -2.34 7.55
N GLY A 30 4.41 -2.82 6.34
CA GLY A 30 5.17 -4.07 6.14
C GLY A 30 6.60 -4.04 6.63
N LYS A 31 7.16 -2.86 6.90
CA LYS A 31 8.54 -2.63 7.33
C LYS A 31 8.68 -2.22 8.79
N LEU A 32 7.57 -2.01 9.52
CA LEU A 32 7.62 -1.50 10.90
C LEU A 32 8.32 -2.43 11.89
N PHE A 33 8.11 -3.74 11.76
CA PHE A 33 8.61 -4.72 12.70
C PHE A 33 9.34 -5.86 11.99
N ALA A 34 10.29 -6.47 12.69
CA ALA A 34 11.02 -7.63 12.18
C ALA A 34 10.10 -8.85 12.03
N LYS A 35 10.41 -9.71 11.06
CA LYS A 35 9.80 -11.04 10.96
C LYS A 35 10.29 -11.91 12.12
N SER A 36 9.39 -12.61 12.80
CA SER A 36 9.76 -13.55 13.82
C SER A 36 10.45 -14.77 13.19
N ARG A 37 11.71 -15.00 13.55
CA ARG A 37 12.44 -16.19 13.10
C ARG A 37 12.00 -17.48 13.81
N LYS A 38 11.37 -17.37 15.00
CA LYS A 38 10.97 -18.53 15.82
C LYS A 38 9.58 -19.04 15.46
N THR A 39 8.62 -18.15 15.20
CA THR A 39 7.21 -18.52 15.01
C THR A 39 6.78 -18.46 13.56
N GLY A 40 7.62 -17.94 12.64
CA GLY A 40 7.24 -17.64 11.27
C GLY A 40 6.24 -16.49 11.14
N GLU A 41 5.91 -15.84 12.25
CA GLU A 41 5.01 -14.70 12.28
C GLU A 41 5.57 -13.52 11.50
N LEU A 42 4.71 -12.84 10.73
CA LEU A 42 5.11 -11.74 9.85
C LEU A 42 5.69 -10.55 10.63
N PHE A 43 5.27 -10.35 11.88
CA PHE A 43 5.66 -9.18 12.68
C PHE A 43 5.93 -9.56 14.13
N ASP A 44 7.10 -9.21 14.62
CA ASP A 44 7.46 -9.25 16.03
C ASP A 44 7.40 -7.81 16.58
N THR A 45 6.27 -7.45 17.18
CA THR A 45 6.03 -6.09 17.69
C THR A 45 6.99 -5.66 18.80
N SER A 46 7.74 -6.59 19.38
CA SER A 46 8.81 -6.27 20.34
C SER A 46 10.12 -5.83 19.69
N LYS A 47 10.20 -5.90 18.35
CA LYS A 47 11.41 -5.60 17.57
C LYS A 47 11.14 -4.59 16.46
N PRO A 48 11.05 -3.29 16.78
CA PRO A 48 10.93 -2.24 15.80
C PRO A 48 12.10 -2.24 14.80
N ASN A 49 11.79 -2.04 13.53
CA ASN A 49 12.75 -1.80 12.46
C ASN A 49 12.99 -0.30 12.23
N LEU A 50 13.93 0.03 11.36
CA LEU A 50 14.24 1.41 11.01
C LEU A 50 13.01 2.22 10.59
N GLN A 51 12.10 1.65 9.80
CA GLN A 51 10.86 2.30 9.36
C GLN A 51 9.97 2.78 10.54
N PHE A 52 10.00 2.10 11.69
CA PHE A 52 9.30 2.55 12.89
C PHE A 52 9.90 3.88 13.41
N TYR A 53 11.23 3.96 13.48
CA TYR A 53 11.94 5.15 13.93
C TYR A 53 11.87 6.30 12.93
N GLU A 54 11.79 6.01 11.63
CA GLU A 54 11.56 7.02 10.59
C GLU A 54 10.21 7.72 10.79
N ILE A 55 9.11 6.97 11.02
CA ILE A 55 7.80 7.56 11.32
C ILE A 55 7.83 8.35 12.62
N LEU A 56 8.55 7.84 13.63
CA LEU A 56 8.71 8.56 14.90
C LEU A 56 9.45 9.89 14.67
N ALA A 57 10.52 9.90 13.90
CA ALA A 57 11.26 11.10 13.54
C ALA A 57 10.39 12.08 12.73
N GLU A 58 9.64 11.62 11.75
CA GLU A 58 8.68 12.43 11.00
C GLU A 58 7.69 13.17 11.91
N ARG A 59 7.23 12.53 13.00
CA ARG A 59 6.29 13.12 13.96
C ARG A 59 6.93 14.03 15.01
N LEU A 60 8.22 13.91 15.24
CA LEU A 60 8.95 14.66 16.26
C LEU A 60 9.82 15.78 15.69
N SER A 61 9.97 15.87 14.37
CA SER A 61 10.81 16.87 13.72
C SER A 61 10.07 17.61 12.60
N VAL A 62 10.43 18.86 12.38
CA VAL A 62 9.91 19.64 11.27
C VAL A 62 10.81 19.38 10.05
N GLY A 63 10.29 18.71 9.02
CA GLY A 63 10.98 18.56 7.72
C GLY A 63 12.02 17.43 7.66
N ALA A 64 11.85 16.33 8.42
CA ALA A 64 12.67 15.13 8.25
C ALA A 64 12.30 14.40 6.94
N GLN A 65 12.83 14.88 5.82
CA GLN A 65 12.85 14.15 4.56
C GLN A 65 14.25 13.55 4.36
N ASP A 66 14.50 12.40 4.96
CA ASP A 66 15.64 11.54 4.60
C ASP A 66 15.15 10.37 3.73
N GLY A 67 14.68 10.70 2.53
CA GLY A 67 14.41 9.73 1.48
C GLY A 67 15.48 9.84 0.40
N ILE A 68 16.55 9.06 0.49
CA ILE A 68 17.38 8.78 -0.69
C ILE A 68 16.56 7.84 -1.57
N GLU A 69 15.80 8.43 -2.46
CA GLU A 69 15.00 7.70 -3.44
C GLU A 69 15.92 7.19 -4.55
N GLU A 70 15.79 5.91 -4.89
CA GLU A 70 16.26 5.38 -6.17
C GLU A 70 15.36 5.96 -7.28
N VAL A 71 15.72 7.16 -7.73
CA VAL A 71 14.98 8.01 -8.68
C VAL A 71 14.53 7.26 -9.95
N SER A 72 15.32 6.30 -10.45
CA SER A 72 15.06 5.64 -11.74
C SER A 72 13.88 4.63 -11.74
N ALA A 73 13.64 3.89 -10.67
CA ALA A 73 12.56 2.88 -10.61
C ALA A 73 11.20 3.53 -10.31
N MET A 74 11.20 4.59 -9.52
CA MET A 74 10.00 5.33 -9.14
C MET A 74 9.48 6.20 -10.28
N GLU A 75 10.35 6.94 -10.99
CA GLU A 75 9.97 7.71 -12.18
C GLU A 75 9.36 6.81 -13.26
N ARG A 76 9.96 5.64 -13.51
CA ARG A 76 9.38 4.68 -14.44
C ARG A 76 8.02 4.17 -13.98
N GLY A 77 7.85 3.91 -12.66
CA GLY A 77 6.57 3.53 -12.07
C GLY A 77 5.49 4.55 -12.38
N HIS A 78 5.74 5.82 -12.10
CA HIS A 78 4.81 6.92 -12.38
C HIS A 78 4.46 7.09 -13.87
N LEU A 79 5.46 6.94 -14.76
CA LEU A 79 5.24 7.07 -16.21
C LEU A 79 4.33 5.96 -16.76
N LEU A 80 4.43 4.75 -16.23
CA LEU A 80 3.70 3.58 -16.72
C LEU A 80 2.38 3.33 -16.00
N GLU A 81 2.20 3.87 -14.80
CA GLU A 81 1.03 3.65 -13.96
C GLU A 81 -0.28 4.05 -14.65
N GLY A 82 -0.30 5.22 -15.29
CA GLY A 82 -1.46 5.72 -16.01
C GLY A 82 -1.91 4.76 -17.10
N GLU A 83 -1.00 4.35 -17.96
CA GLU A 83 -1.23 3.39 -19.02
C GLU A 83 -1.69 2.04 -18.48
N ALA A 84 -1.02 1.53 -17.44
CA ALA A 84 -1.37 0.27 -16.81
C ALA A 84 -2.78 0.27 -16.21
N VAL A 85 -3.20 1.37 -15.56
CA VAL A 85 -4.55 1.53 -15.04
C VAL A 85 -5.58 1.53 -16.15
N GLU A 86 -5.35 2.25 -17.25
CA GLU A 86 -6.28 2.30 -18.39
C GLU A 86 -6.45 0.93 -19.03
N LEU A 87 -5.34 0.23 -19.30
CA LEU A 87 -5.35 -1.12 -19.88
C LEU A 87 -6.04 -2.12 -18.95
N ALA A 88 -5.74 -2.08 -17.65
CA ALA A 88 -6.36 -2.95 -16.66
C ALA A 88 -7.87 -2.68 -16.54
N THR A 89 -8.28 -1.42 -16.48
CA THR A 89 -9.69 -1.00 -16.42
C THR A 89 -10.47 -1.54 -17.62
N LYS A 90 -9.91 -1.38 -18.84
CA LYS A 90 -10.49 -1.92 -20.07
C LYS A 90 -10.58 -3.44 -20.04
N LYS A 91 -9.49 -4.12 -19.64
CA LYS A 91 -9.43 -5.60 -19.60
C LYS A 91 -10.37 -6.20 -18.57
N LEU A 92 -10.64 -5.46 -17.48
CA LEU A 92 -11.56 -5.87 -16.41
C LEU A 92 -13.02 -5.47 -16.68
N GLY A 93 -13.31 -4.68 -17.70
CA GLY A 93 -14.65 -4.18 -18.00
C GLY A 93 -15.20 -3.26 -16.90
N LEU A 94 -14.36 -2.43 -16.30
CA LEU A 94 -14.75 -1.46 -15.29
C LEU A 94 -15.14 -0.14 -16.00
N ASP A 95 -16.42 0.25 -15.92
CA ASP A 95 -16.95 1.39 -16.69
C ASP A 95 -16.45 2.75 -16.21
N LYS A 96 -16.29 2.91 -14.89
CA LYS A 96 -15.85 4.17 -14.28
C LYS A 96 -14.93 3.88 -13.10
N VAL A 97 -13.75 4.46 -13.15
CA VAL A 97 -12.81 4.44 -12.04
C VAL A 97 -12.43 5.85 -11.64
N VAL A 98 -12.23 6.02 -10.35
CA VAL A 98 -11.72 7.25 -9.73
C VAL A 98 -10.24 7.04 -9.44
N ARG A 99 -9.43 8.07 -9.65
CA ARG A 99 -7.97 8.08 -9.41
C ARG A 99 -7.59 9.23 -8.48
N ASP A 100 -6.32 9.29 -8.13
CA ASP A 100 -5.69 10.44 -7.47
C ASP A 100 -6.35 10.81 -6.14
N ASN A 101 -6.61 9.79 -5.30
CA ASN A 101 -7.13 10.01 -3.95
C ASN A 101 -6.40 9.16 -2.92
N VAL A 102 -6.43 9.63 -1.69
CA VAL A 102 -5.97 8.85 -0.53
C VAL A 102 -7.18 8.37 0.26
N TRP A 103 -7.18 7.10 0.62
CA TRP A 103 -8.11 6.53 1.58
C TRP A 103 -7.51 6.61 2.99
N GLN A 104 -8.28 7.13 3.93
CA GLN A 104 -7.90 7.21 5.33
C GLN A 104 -8.84 6.33 6.17
N ASP A 105 -8.26 5.55 7.08
CA ASP A 105 -9.02 4.71 8.00
C ASP A 105 -9.85 5.60 8.94
N GLY A 106 -11.18 5.38 8.93
CA GLY A 106 -12.08 6.17 9.75
C GLY A 106 -12.00 5.87 11.25
N ALA A 107 -11.39 4.75 11.65
CA ALA A 107 -11.18 4.39 13.04
C ALA A 107 -9.85 4.95 13.59
N ASN A 108 -8.83 5.01 12.74
CA ASN A 108 -7.52 5.55 13.09
C ASN A 108 -6.91 6.30 11.89
N PRO A 109 -6.93 7.65 11.92
CA PRO A 109 -6.49 8.48 10.80
C PRO A 109 -4.98 8.42 10.53
N ASN A 110 -4.19 7.74 11.37
CA ASN A 110 -2.78 7.52 11.12
C ASN A 110 -2.52 6.46 10.02
N PHE A 111 -3.54 5.66 9.67
CA PHE A 111 -3.42 4.63 8.64
C PHE A 111 -4.11 5.06 7.35
N ILE A 112 -3.38 4.97 6.27
CA ILE A 112 -3.82 5.39 4.94
C ILE A 112 -3.42 4.38 3.87
N CYS A 113 -4.09 4.45 2.72
CA CYS A 113 -3.63 3.86 1.47
C CYS A 113 -4.04 4.75 0.28
N SER A 114 -3.35 4.59 -0.84
CA SER A 114 -3.63 5.35 -2.06
C SER A 114 -3.78 4.33 -3.20
N PRO A 115 -4.99 3.91 -3.53
CA PRO A 115 -5.21 3.04 -4.68
C PRO A 115 -4.93 3.82 -5.97
N ASP A 116 -4.34 3.16 -6.96
CA ASP A 116 -4.07 3.77 -8.26
C ASP A 116 -5.38 4.00 -9.03
N ALA A 117 -6.39 3.16 -8.78
CA ALA A 117 -7.77 3.40 -9.20
C ALA A 117 -8.76 2.63 -8.31
N TYR A 118 -10.02 3.08 -8.31
CA TYR A 118 -11.11 2.38 -7.62
C TYR A 118 -12.48 2.73 -8.20
N THR A 119 -13.48 1.86 -7.99
CA THR A 119 -14.86 2.11 -8.41
C THR A 119 -15.57 3.10 -7.49
N GLU A 120 -16.51 3.90 -8.00
CA GLU A 120 -17.26 4.90 -7.22
C GLU A 120 -17.96 4.32 -5.99
N ASP A 121 -18.37 3.05 -6.04
CA ASP A 121 -18.98 2.34 -4.91
C ASP A 121 -17.97 1.86 -3.85
N LEU A 122 -16.67 2.12 -4.04
CA LEU A 122 -15.55 1.79 -3.15
C LEU A 122 -15.37 0.28 -2.89
N LYS A 123 -16.01 -0.60 -3.67
CA LYS A 123 -15.94 -2.06 -3.46
C LYS A 123 -14.86 -2.75 -4.27
N THR A 124 -14.32 -2.06 -5.26
CA THR A 124 -13.24 -2.57 -6.12
C THR A 124 -12.13 -1.54 -6.19
N ALA A 125 -10.88 -1.98 -6.05
CA ALA A 125 -9.71 -1.14 -6.25
C ALA A 125 -8.69 -1.82 -7.15
N ILE A 126 -7.80 -1.03 -7.72
CA ILE A 126 -6.66 -1.44 -8.54
C ILE A 126 -5.40 -0.90 -7.87
N GLU A 127 -4.41 -1.76 -7.75
CA GLU A 127 -3.04 -1.43 -7.36
C GLU A 127 -2.10 -1.91 -8.46
N VAL A 128 -1.30 -1.03 -9.03
CA VAL A 128 -0.37 -1.30 -10.13
C VAL A 128 1.06 -1.41 -9.61
N LYS A 129 1.82 -2.33 -10.17
CA LYS A 129 3.25 -2.47 -9.93
C LYS A 129 4.01 -2.66 -11.25
N CYS A 130 4.90 -1.73 -11.56
CA CYS A 130 5.81 -1.79 -12.71
C CYS A 130 7.19 -2.26 -12.23
N LEU A 131 7.33 -3.57 -12.02
CA LEU A 131 8.54 -4.20 -11.50
C LEU A 131 9.65 -4.34 -12.57
N SER A 132 10.81 -4.85 -12.16
CA SER A 132 11.80 -5.33 -13.12
C SER A 132 11.22 -6.48 -13.94
N SER A 133 11.65 -6.64 -15.22
CA SER A 133 11.14 -7.71 -16.09
C SER A 133 11.35 -9.10 -15.49
N ALA A 134 12.44 -9.30 -14.73
CA ALA A 134 12.70 -10.56 -14.04
C ALA A 134 11.64 -10.88 -12.96
N ASN A 135 11.27 -9.89 -12.14
CA ASN A 135 10.23 -10.04 -11.12
C ASN A 135 8.84 -10.15 -11.75
N HIS A 136 8.60 -9.45 -12.85
CA HIS A 136 7.35 -9.52 -13.59
C HIS A 136 7.15 -10.92 -14.19
N ILE A 137 8.13 -11.44 -14.94
CA ILE A 137 8.02 -12.79 -15.56
C ILE A 137 7.99 -13.88 -14.49
N LYS A 138 8.70 -13.72 -13.37
CA LYS A 138 8.63 -14.65 -12.25
C LYS A 138 7.21 -14.78 -11.71
N ALA A 139 6.53 -13.66 -11.49
CA ALA A 139 5.16 -13.67 -11.00
C ALA A 139 4.16 -14.30 -11.98
N ILE A 140 4.40 -14.17 -13.30
CA ILE A 140 3.61 -14.84 -14.33
C ILE A 140 3.84 -16.36 -14.29
N VAL A 141 5.10 -16.80 -14.25
CA VAL A 141 5.48 -18.23 -14.24
C VAL A 141 5.01 -18.95 -12.98
N GLU A 142 5.16 -18.29 -11.82
CA GLU A 142 4.75 -18.83 -10.51
C GLU A 142 3.24 -18.67 -10.26
N ASP A 143 2.53 -17.91 -11.10
CA ASP A 143 1.13 -17.51 -10.92
C ASP A 143 0.87 -16.93 -9.51
N GLN A 144 1.83 -16.13 -9.02
CA GLN A 144 1.81 -15.59 -7.66
C GLN A 144 2.34 -14.16 -7.64
N TYR A 145 1.60 -13.24 -7.00
CA TYR A 145 2.12 -11.89 -6.73
C TYR A 145 3.27 -11.94 -5.71
N PRO A 146 4.25 -11.00 -5.76
CA PRO A 146 5.37 -10.99 -4.83
C PRO A 146 4.90 -10.78 -3.39
N LYS A 147 5.32 -11.65 -2.48
CA LYS A 147 4.91 -11.65 -1.06
C LYS A 147 5.26 -10.36 -0.31
N ASP A 148 6.21 -9.61 -0.80
CA ASP A 148 6.61 -8.32 -0.22
C ASP A 148 5.46 -7.29 -0.23
N TYR A 149 4.46 -7.46 -1.09
CA TYR A 149 3.26 -6.62 -1.16
C TYR A 149 2.10 -7.10 -0.27
N GLN A 150 2.24 -8.24 0.44
CA GLN A 150 1.18 -8.79 1.29
C GLN A 150 0.65 -7.75 2.30
N SER A 151 1.54 -7.03 2.97
CA SER A 151 1.16 -6.01 3.97
C SER A 151 0.40 -4.85 3.33
N GLN A 152 0.81 -4.41 2.16
CA GLN A 152 0.13 -3.36 1.40
C GLN A 152 -1.28 -3.80 1.00
N ILE A 153 -1.41 -5.02 0.47
CA ILE A 153 -2.70 -5.62 0.07
C ILE A 153 -3.65 -5.70 1.26
N VAL A 154 -3.18 -6.22 2.40
CA VAL A 154 -4.00 -6.33 3.62
C VAL A 154 -4.40 -4.95 4.15
N ASN A 155 -3.51 -3.96 4.05
CA ASN A 155 -3.81 -2.59 4.49
C ASN A 155 -4.96 -1.96 3.70
N TYR A 156 -5.11 -2.23 2.39
CA TYR A 156 -6.29 -1.78 1.62
C TYR A 156 -7.59 -2.28 2.23
N PHE A 157 -7.65 -3.56 2.58
CA PHE A 157 -8.83 -4.15 3.21
C PHE A 157 -9.07 -3.65 4.64
N LEU A 158 -8.03 -3.22 5.36
CA LEU A 158 -8.17 -2.64 6.69
C LEU A 158 -8.68 -1.20 6.64
N VAL A 159 -8.10 -0.38 5.77
CA VAL A 159 -8.46 1.03 5.59
C VAL A 159 -9.89 1.17 5.04
N ASN A 160 -10.26 0.33 4.07
CA ASN A 160 -11.60 0.30 3.53
C ASN A 160 -12.33 -1.02 3.87
N PRO A 161 -13.16 -1.06 4.91
CA PRO A 161 -13.90 -2.27 5.30
C PRO A 161 -14.90 -2.77 4.25
N ASP A 162 -15.37 -1.88 3.35
CA ASP A 162 -16.34 -2.22 2.31
C ASP A 162 -15.68 -2.74 1.02
N LEU A 163 -14.35 -2.65 0.90
CA LEU A 163 -13.60 -3.18 -0.24
C LEU A 163 -13.75 -4.69 -0.32
N LYS A 164 -14.27 -5.19 -1.44
CA LYS A 164 -14.51 -6.62 -1.69
C LYS A 164 -13.41 -7.26 -2.52
N VAL A 165 -12.89 -6.50 -3.49
CA VAL A 165 -11.91 -6.97 -4.46
C VAL A 165 -10.82 -5.93 -4.64
N LEU A 166 -9.57 -6.37 -4.55
CA LEU A 166 -8.40 -5.62 -4.99
C LEU A 166 -7.81 -6.35 -6.20
N TYR A 167 -7.70 -5.67 -7.34
CA TYR A 167 -6.94 -6.13 -8.48
C TYR A 167 -5.50 -5.65 -8.34
N PHE A 168 -4.59 -6.61 -8.10
CA PHE A 168 -3.17 -6.34 -8.09
C PHE A 168 -2.64 -6.57 -9.49
N VAL A 169 -2.23 -5.49 -10.15
CA VAL A 169 -1.84 -5.47 -11.56
C VAL A 169 -0.34 -5.31 -11.65
N MET A 170 0.31 -6.23 -12.32
CA MET A 170 1.71 -6.10 -12.70
C MET A 170 1.79 -5.75 -14.17
N TYR A 171 2.57 -4.71 -14.52
CA TYR A 171 2.69 -4.22 -15.87
C TYR A 171 4.16 -3.99 -16.27
N ASP A 172 4.54 -4.53 -17.43
CA ASP A 172 5.84 -4.30 -18.06
C ASP A 172 5.71 -4.34 -19.60
N PRO A 173 5.65 -3.16 -20.26
CA PRO A 173 5.44 -3.08 -21.72
C PRO A 173 6.66 -3.54 -22.55
N ARG A 174 7.78 -3.89 -21.92
CA ARG A 174 9.01 -4.31 -22.62
C ARG A 174 8.94 -5.72 -23.19
N PHE A 175 7.94 -6.53 -22.80
CA PHE A 175 7.75 -7.86 -23.37
C PHE A 175 7.18 -7.77 -24.78
N PHE A 176 7.75 -8.54 -25.72
CA PHE A 176 7.28 -8.58 -27.12
C PHE A 176 5.88 -9.19 -27.25
N ASN A 177 5.55 -10.15 -26.39
CA ASN A 177 4.22 -10.73 -26.33
C ASN A 177 3.33 -9.89 -25.41
N GLU A 178 2.28 -9.30 -25.98
CA GLU A 178 1.32 -8.46 -25.23
C GLU A 178 0.66 -9.21 -24.07
N GLU A 179 0.47 -10.53 -24.19
CA GLU A 179 -0.09 -11.34 -23.10
C GLU A 179 0.83 -11.39 -21.87
N LEU A 180 2.14 -11.21 -22.08
CA LEU A 180 3.12 -11.16 -21.01
C LEU A 180 3.31 -9.75 -20.43
N GLN A 181 2.79 -8.71 -21.08
CA GLN A 181 2.95 -7.32 -20.59
C GLN A 181 2.13 -7.03 -19.34
N MET A 182 1.03 -7.75 -19.14
CA MET A 182 0.15 -7.51 -17.99
C MET A 182 -0.30 -8.80 -17.32
N LYS A 183 -0.04 -8.90 -16.01
CA LYS A 183 -0.60 -9.94 -15.14
C LYS A 183 -1.52 -9.32 -14.09
N ILE A 184 -2.74 -9.81 -13.98
CA ILE A 184 -3.74 -9.34 -13.03
C ILE A 184 -4.06 -10.44 -12.03
N PHE A 185 -3.88 -10.16 -10.74
CA PHE A 185 -4.31 -11.01 -9.63
C PHE A 185 -5.59 -10.45 -9.03
N LYS A 186 -6.65 -11.24 -9.01
CA LYS A 186 -7.92 -10.89 -8.38
C LYS A 186 -7.92 -11.32 -6.92
N LEU A 187 -7.73 -10.40 -6.02
CA LEU A 187 -7.61 -10.63 -4.58
C LEU A 187 -8.96 -10.30 -3.92
N LYS A 188 -9.58 -11.30 -3.29
CA LYS A 188 -10.88 -11.13 -2.63
C LYS A 188 -10.67 -10.98 -1.13
N ARG A 189 -11.33 -10.01 -0.50
CA ARG A 189 -11.28 -9.77 0.95
C ARG A 189 -11.40 -11.04 1.79
N LYS A 190 -12.31 -11.93 1.43
CA LYS A 190 -12.56 -13.18 2.17
C LYS A 190 -11.33 -14.10 2.25
N ASP A 191 -10.43 -14.01 1.26
CA ASP A 191 -9.24 -14.86 1.19
C ASP A 191 -8.13 -14.36 2.12
N PHE A 192 -8.28 -13.14 2.68
CA PHE A 192 -7.34 -12.47 3.58
C PHE A 192 -7.88 -12.32 5.02
N SER A 193 -8.93 -13.03 5.39
CA SER A 193 -9.59 -12.85 6.70
C SER A 193 -8.62 -13.00 7.88
N TYR A 194 -7.76 -14.00 7.84
CA TYR A 194 -6.74 -14.24 8.87
C TYR A 194 -5.70 -13.10 8.91
N ASP A 195 -5.17 -12.70 7.75
CA ASP A 195 -4.16 -11.65 7.67
C ASP A 195 -4.72 -10.28 8.10
N ILE A 196 -5.99 -10.00 7.76
CA ILE A 196 -6.71 -8.78 8.17
C ILE A 196 -6.83 -8.71 9.70
N GLU A 197 -7.24 -9.81 10.33
CA GLU A 197 -7.41 -9.87 11.78
C GLU A 197 -6.06 -9.66 12.49
N ARG A 198 -5.05 -10.41 12.07
CA ARG A 198 -3.70 -10.29 12.60
C ARG A 198 -3.08 -8.91 12.40
N MET A 199 -3.20 -8.34 11.21
CA MET A 199 -2.63 -7.02 10.90
C MET A 199 -3.34 -5.90 11.67
N ARG A 200 -4.61 -6.08 12.04
CA ARG A 200 -5.32 -5.14 12.92
C ARG A 200 -4.61 -5.01 14.26
N ASP A 201 -4.22 -6.12 14.87
CA ASP A 201 -3.51 -6.12 16.16
C ASP A 201 -2.12 -5.48 16.02
N VAL A 202 -1.40 -5.79 14.94
CA VAL A 202 -0.08 -5.19 14.65
C VAL A 202 -0.20 -3.66 14.49
N ARG A 203 -1.22 -3.17 13.77
CA ARG A 203 -1.47 -1.73 13.59
C ARG A 203 -1.77 -1.04 14.92
N ALA A 204 -2.65 -1.64 15.72
CA ALA A 204 -3.01 -1.10 17.03
C ALA A 204 -1.80 -0.99 17.96
N GLU A 205 -0.97 -2.02 18.00
CA GLU A 205 0.25 -2.04 18.81
C GLU A 205 1.30 -1.02 18.30
N ALA A 206 1.49 -0.93 16.97
CA ALA A 206 2.40 0.06 16.37
C ALA A 206 1.98 1.49 16.74
N ASP A 207 0.70 1.81 16.58
CA ASP A 207 0.18 3.14 16.87
C ASP A 207 0.31 3.48 18.37
N ARG A 208 -0.01 2.52 19.25
CA ARG A 208 0.16 2.67 20.69
C ARG A 208 1.61 2.96 21.09
N GLN A 209 2.56 2.22 20.56
CA GLN A 209 4.00 2.41 20.87
C GLN A 209 4.50 3.76 20.36
N ILE A 210 4.18 4.12 19.11
CA ILE A 210 4.58 5.41 18.53
C ILE A 210 4.01 6.56 19.34
N ASN A 211 2.69 6.56 19.61
CA ASN A 211 2.03 7.64 20.35
C ASN A 211 2.56 7.77 21.79
N SER A 212 2.80 6.65 22.49
CA SER A 212 3.40 6.67 23.83
C SER A 212 4.80 7.30 23.85
N ILE A 213 5.59 7.13 22.78
CA ILE A 213 6.91 7.76 22.67
C ILE A 213 6.75 9.26 22.33
N VAL A 214 5.86 9.60 21.39
CA VAL A 214 5.57 11.00 21.04
C VAL A 214 5.15 11.79 22.27
N GLU A 215 4.18 11.26 23.05
CA GLU A 215 3.69 11.91 24.30
C GLU A 215 4.79 12.17 25.34
N ARG A 216 5.84 11.33 25.37
CA ARG A 216 6.97 11.52 26.29
C ARG A 216 7.91 12.65 25.89
N PHE A 217 7.88 13.09 24.62
CA PHE A 217 8.79 14.11 24.09
C PHE A 217 8.07 15.37 23.60
N THR A 218 6.73 15.38 23.59
CA THR A 218 5.93 16.58 23.33
C THR A 218 5.47 17.16 24.67
N PHE A 219 5.99 18.35 25.01
CA PHE A 219 5.64 19.11 26.23
C PHE A 219 4.65 20.21 25.90
#